data_f3c8e3d91f8912f53da146d8084e1ba4
#
_entry.id   f3c8e3d91f8912f53da146d8084e1ba4
#
_cell.length_a   1.000
_cell.length_b   1.000
_cell.length_c   1.000
_cell.angle_alpha   90.00
_cell.angle_beta   90.00
_cell.angle_gamma   90.00
#
_symmetry.space_group_name_H-M   'P 1'
#
loop_
_entity.id
_entity.type
_entity.pdbx_description
1 polymer ?
#
loop_
_entity_poly.entity_id
_entity_poly.type
_entity_poly.pdbx_seq_one_letter_code
_entity_poly.pdbx_strand_id
1 'polypeptide(L)'
;MSIGKDMRRLCGELVAGIDLPAPAEPADLYQALCDGMSRRRGRPVRYRMASFPPGTASGLWLDMAEQDLVVIEERTAPYHQLVILGHELWHMKAGHCGHHVEGAAVAARMLSDEADLRATVLKVAARSRSDAAEEREAESFGLLLGSKCRAWLAGSTGRGPVRRDGLAGRIGASLGYRGPQG
;
A
#
# COMPACT_ATOMS: atom_id res chain seq x y z
N MET A 1 9.76 -0.06 -22.82
CA MET A 1 10.45 0.74 -21.78
C MET A 1 10.86 -0.20 -20.64
N SER A 2 12.02 0.05 -19.97
CA SER A 2 12.44 -0.84 -18.85
C SER A 2 11.62 -0.54 -17.62
N ILE A 3 11.03 -1.56 -16.99
CA ILE A 3 10.24 -1.51 -15.74
C ILE A 3 10.94 -0.66 -14.67
N GLY A 4 12.26 -0.84 -14.47
CA GLY A 4 13.01 -0.05 -13.51
C GLY A 4 13.09 1.46 -13.82
N LYS A 5 12.95 1.88 -15.09
CA LYS A 5 12.84 3.32 -15.44
C LYS A 5 11.46 3.86 -15.07
N ASP A 6 10.42 3.07 -15.30
CA ASP A 6 9.04 3.45 -14.97
C ASP A 6 8.83 3.56 -13.46
N MET A 7 9.40 2.64 -12.69
CA MET A 7 9.40 2.71 -11.21
C MET A 7 10.08 3.98 -10.71
N ARG A 8 11.29 4.28 -11.19
CA ARG A 8 12.02 5.49 -10.78
C ARG A 8 11.29 6.77 -11.17
N ARG A 9 10.68 6.79 -12.36
CA ARG A 9 9.90 7.94 -12.82
C ARG A 9 8.67 8.16 -11.93
N LEU A 10 7.84 7.13 -11.71
CA LEU A 10 6.67 7.24 -10.85
C LEU A 10 7.06 7.64 -9.43
N CYS A 11 8.07 6.98 -8.85
CA CYS A 11 8.57 7.33 -7.52
C CYS A 11 9.02 8.79 -7.44
N GLY A 12 9.76 9.27 -8.44
CA GLY A 12 10.19 10.67 -8.51
C GLY A 12 9.03 11.65 -8.61
N GLU A 13 8.02 11.35 -9.44
CA GLU A 13 6.80 12.16 -9.58
C GLU A 13 6.03 12.26 -8.26
N LEU A 14 5.82 11.12 -7.58
CA LEU A 14 5.09 11.08 -6.31
C LEU A 14 5.85 11.84 -5.21
N VAL A 15 7.15 11.59 -5.08
CA VAL A 15 7.99 12.24 -4.06
C VAL A 15 8.11 13.75 -4.30
N ALA A 16 8.26 14.18 -5.55
CA ALA A 16 8.31 15.61 -5.90
C ALA A 16 6.98 16.35 -5.63
N GLY A 17 5.86 15.61 -5.57
CA GLY A 17 4.56 16.15 -5.26
C GLY A 17 4.23 16.25 -3.76
N ILE A 18 5.14 15.84 -2.87
CA ILE A 18 4.97 15.93 -1.42
C ILE A 18 5.33 17.35 -0.96
N ASP A 19 4.33 18.10 -0.53
CA ASP A 19 4.49 19.43 0.07
C ASP A 19 4.29 19.36 1.58
N LEU A 20 5.20 18.63 2.26
CA LEU A 20 5.18 18.44 3.70
C LEU A 20 6.59 18.67 4.27
N PRO A 21 6.71 19.29 5.46
CA PRO A 21 7.98 19.34 6.18
C PRO A 21 8.40 17.92 6.59
N ALA A 22 9.69 17.66 6.68
CA ALA A 22 10.21 16.40 7.24
C ALA A 22 10.77 16.65 8.65
N PRO A 23 10.39 15.85 9.67
CA PRO A 23 9.45 14.73 9.61
C PRO A 23 7.97 15.18 9.52
N ALA A 24 7.09 14.29 9.07
CA ALA A 24 5.66 14.50 8.97
C ALA A 24 4.88 13.37 9.67
N GLU A 25 3.61 13.61 9.96
CA GLU A 25 2.72 12.55 10.41
C GLU A 25 2.53 11.51 9.29
N PRO A 26 2.57 10.20 9.60
CA PRO A 26 2.40 9.15 8.61
C PRO A 26 1.13 9.30 7.77
N ALA A 27 0.02 9.69 8.39
CA ALA A 27 -1.25 9.89 7.71
C ALA A 27 -1.18 10.97 6.63
N ASP A 28 -0.51 12.08 6.91
CA ASP A 28 -0.34 13.19 5.96
C ASP A 28 0.54 12.77 4.77
N LEU A 29 1.59 12.00 5.04
CA LEU A 29 2.44 11.45 3.99
C LEU A 29 1.67 10.50 3.06
N TYR A 30 0.87 9.60 3.63
CA TYR A 30 0.07 8.67 2.82
C TYR A 30 -0.96 9.41 1.99
N GLN A 31 -1.60 10.44 2.55
CA GLN A 31 -2.54 11.28 1.81
C GLN A 31 -1.86 12.02 0.67
N ALA A 32 -0.69 12.61 0.89
CA ALA A 32 0.07 13.33 -0.14
C ALA A 32 0.44 12.40 -1.32
N LEU A 33 0.82 11.14 -1.04
CA LEU A 33 1.10 10.15 -2.08
C LEU A 33 -0.16 9.73 -2.84
N CYS A 34 -1.29 9.56 -2.15
CA CYS A 34 -2.58 9.29 -2.79
C CYS A 34 -3.03 10.47 -3.66
N ASP A 35 -2.82 11.71 -3.21
CA ASP A 35 -3.12 12.93 -3.99
C ASP A 35 -2.23 13.01 -5.25
N GLY A 36 -0.96 12.66 -5.12
CA GLY A 36 -0.05 12.53 -6.27
C GLY A 36 -0.56 11.53 -7.29
N MET A 37 -1.02 10.38 -6.83
CA MET A 37 -1.58 9.35 -7.69
C MET A 37 -2.94 9.75 -8.28
N SER A 38 -3.77 10.49 -7.51
CA SER A 38 -5.04 11.05 -7.99
C SER A 38 -4.83 11.98 -9.19
N ARG A 39 -3.85 12.89 -9.11
CA ARG A 39 -3.49 13.78 -10.22
C ARG A 39 -3.09 13.00 -11.47
N ARG A 40 -2.34 11.92 -11.29
CA ARG A 40 -1.89 11.08 -12.39
C ARG A 40 -3.03 10.29 -13.03
N ARG A 41 -3.97 9.78 -12.23
CA ARG A 41 -5.11 8.98 -12.71
C ARG A 41 -6.29 9.81 -13.22
N GLY A 42 -6.34 11.10 -12.87
CA GLY A 42 -7.48 11.97 -13.19
C GLY A 42 -8.74 11.62 -12.40
N ARG A 43 -8.60 10.87 -11.29
CA ARG A 43 -9.71 10.46 -10.40
C ARG A 43 -9.20 10.32 -8.96
N PRO A 44 -10.06 10.45 -7.94
CA PRO A 44 -9.65 10.35 -6.56
C PRO A 44 -9.01 8.99 -6.24
N VAL A 45 -7.86 9.01 -5.59
CA VAL A 45 -7.24 7.86 -4.93
C VAL A 45 -7.25 8.14 -3.44
N ARG A 46 -7.82 7.24 -2.67
CA ARG A 46 -7.92 7.36 -1.21
C ARG A 46 -7.32 6.15 -0.54
N TYR A 47 -6.95 6.27 0.73
CA TYR A 47 -6.54 5.12 1.52
C TYR A 47 -7.39 4.98 2.78
N ARG A 48 -7.43 3.77 3.32
CA ARG A 48 -7.99 3.43 4.63
C ARG A 48 -7.09 2.44 5.35
N MET A 49 -7.05 2.56 6.66
CA MET A 49 -6.46 1.56 7.53
C MET A 49 -7.52 0.54 7.93
N ALA A 50 -7.15 -0.74 7.93
CA ALA A 50 -8.02 -1.83 8.38
C ALA A 50 -7.19 -3.01 8.91
N SER A 51 -7.79 -3.79 9.81
CA SER A 51 -7.20 -5.04 10.28
C SER A 51 -7.48 -6.17 9.31
N PHE A 52 -6.44 -6.74 8.71
CA PHE A 52 -6.54 -7.93 7.89
C PHE A 52 -6.48 -9.20 8.75
N PRO A 53 -7.19 -10.29 8.38
CA PRO A 53 -7.05 -11.56 9.06
C PRO A 53 -5.63 -12.13 8.93
N PRO A 54 -5.14 -12.85 9.94
CA PRO A 54 -3.82 -13.48 9.89
C PRO A 54 -3.67 -14.39 8.65
N GLY A 55 -2.53 -14.30 7.97
CA GLY A 55 -2.22 -15.13 6.80
C GLY A 55 -2.90 -14.70 5.49
N THR A 56 -3.60 -13.55 5.49
CA THR A 56 -4.13 -12.94 4.27
C THR A 56 -3.22 -11.82 3.74
N ALA A 57 -3.70 -11.04 2.76
CA ALA A 57 -2.98 -9.86 2.28
C ALA A 57 -2.78 -8.83 3.40
N SER A 58 -1.81 -7.95 3.25
CA SER A 58 -1.56 -6.79 4.13
C SER A 58 -1.97 -5.47 3.47
N GLY A 59 -2.28 -5.48 2.18
CA GLY A 59 -2.78 -4.38 1.39
C GLY A 59 -3.79 -4.86 0.36
N LEU A 60 -4.58 -3.92 -0.16
CA LEU A 60 -5.55 -4.19 -1.19
C LEU A 60 -5.91 -2.91 -1.94
N TRP A 61 -5.77 -2.92 -3.25
CA TRP A 61 -6.33 -1.88 -4.11
C TRP A 61 -7.69 -2.29 -4.65
N LEU A 62 -8.66 -1.38 -4.54
CA LEU A 62 -10.01 -1.50 -5.05
C LEU A 62 -10.25 -0.44 -6.11
N ASP A 63 -10.47 -0.88 -7.35
CA ASP A 63 -10.94 -0.01 -8.43
C ASP A 63 -12.47 0.12 -8.34
N MET A 64 -12.91 1.29 -7.90
CA MET A 64 -14.34 1.60 -7.71
C MET A 64 -14.83 2.49 -8.86
N ALA A 65 -16.12 2.63 -9.03
CA ALA A 65 -16.69 3.38 -10.15
C ALA A 65 -16.19 4.84 -10.25
N GLU A 66 -16.09 5.54 -9.10
CA GLU A 66 -15.75 6.97 -9.06
C GLU A 66 -14.39 7.28 -8.43
N GLN A 67 -13.78 6.31 -7.75
CA GLN A 67 -12.51 6.48 -7.04
C GLN A 67 -11.74 5.18 -6.96
N ASP A 68 -10.47 5.26 -6.65
CA ASP A 68 -9.65 4.13 -6.22
C ASP A 68 -9.51 4.16 -4.70
N LEU A 69 -9.59 3.00 -4.05
CA LEU A 69 -9.38 2.87 -2.61
C LEU A 69 -8.24 1.89 -2.34
N VAL A 70 -7.25 2.33 -1.58
CA VAL A 70 -6.19 1.47 -1.05
C VAL A 70 -6.47 1.17 0.41
N VAL A 71 -6.57 -0.11 0.77
CA VAL A 71 -6.71 -0.55 2.15
C VAL A 71 -5.37 -1.07 2.65
N ILE A 72 -4.94 -0.64 3.84
CA ILE A 72 -3.61 -0.92 4.40
C ILE A 72 -3.77 -1.55 5.78
N GLU A 73 -2.97 -2.58 6.10
CA GLU A 73 -2.94 -3.21 7.43
C GLU A 73 -2.52 -2.19 8.50
N GLU A 74 -3.43 -1.91 9.43
CA GLU A 74 -3.23 -0.92 10.49
C GLU A 74 -2.25 -1.36 11.59
N ARG A 75 -2.09 -2.68 11.81
CA ARG A 75 -1.27 -3.24 12.89
C ARG A 75 0.21 -3.38 12.55
N THR A 76 0.67 -2.73 11.49
CA THR A 76 2.09 -2.71 11.12
C THR A 76 2.71 -1.34 11.42
N ALA A 77 4.04 -1.30 11.48
CA ALA A 77 4.76 -0.05 11.68
C ALA A 77 4.55 0.92 10.50
N PRO A 78 4.59 2.24 10.71
CA PRO A 78 4.35 3.25 9.67
C PRO A 78 5.20 3.06 8.42
N TYR A 79 6.47 2.68 8.56
CA TYR A 79 7.32 2.39 7.41
C TYR A 79 6.79 1.21 6.56
N HIS A 80 6.28 0.15 7.21
CA HIS A 80 5.70 -0.99 6.49
C HIS A 80 4.35 -0.62 5.86
N GLN A 81 3.53 0.22 6.52
CA GLN A 81 2.31 0.76 5.93
C GLN A 81 2.61 1.55 4.65
N LEU A 82 3.68 2.36 4.66
CA LEU A 82 4.14 3.08 3.47
C LEU A 82 4.58 2.12 2.34
N VAL A 83 5.30 1.05 2.68
CA VAL A 83 5.71 0.04 1.69
C VAL A 83 4.49 -0.66 1.09
N ILE A 84 3.50 -1.01 1.92
CA ILE A 84 2.22 -1.59 1.47
C ILE A 84 1.49 -0.61 0.55
N LEU A 85 1.37 0.66 0.94
CA LEU A 85 0.77 1.69 0.09
C LEU A 85 1.47 1.74 -1.28
N GLY A 86 2.80 1.83 -1.29
CA GLY A 86 3.58 1.85 -2.53
C GLY A 86 3.33 0.62 -3.41
N HIS A 87 3.26 -0.57 -2.81
CA HIS A 87 2.94 -1.82 -3.48
C HIS A 87 1.59 -1.72 -4.23
N GLU A 88 0.54 -1.27 -3.57
CA GLU A 88 -0.79 -1.13 -4.16
C GLU A 88 -0.83 -0.02 -5.23
N LEU A 89 -0.11 1.09 -5.03
CA LEU A 89 0.01 2.15 -6.04
C LEU A 89 0.72 1.65 -7.31
N TRP A 90 1.63 0.67 -7.20
CA TRP A 90 2.25 0.05 -8.37
C TRP A 90 1.27 -0.82 -9.13
N HIS A 91 0.51 -1.69 -8.45
CA HIS A 91 -0.54 -2.48 -9.07
C HIS A 91 -1.54 -1.60 -9.82
N MET A 92 -1.97 -0.50 -9.20
CA MET A 92 -2.84 0.50 -9.80
C MET A 92 -2.25 1.13 -11.08
N LYS A 93 -0.95 1.47 -11.07
CA LYS A 93 -0.24 2.05 -12.22
C LYS A 93 -0.05 1.04 -13.35
N ALA A 94 0.32 -0.17 -13.02
CA ALA A 94 0.62 -1.22 -13.99
C ALA A 94 -0.64 -1.86 -14.60
N GLY A 95 -1.82 -1.63 -13.98
CA GLY A 95 -3.08 -2.22 -14.42
C GLY A 95 -3.16 -3.72 -14.13
N HIS A 96 -2.51 -4.15 -13.04
CA HIS A 96 -2.52 -5.54 -12.62
C HIS A 96 -3.90 -5.90 -12.06
N CYS A 97 -4.74 -6.49 -12.88
CA CYS A 97 -6.17 -6.73 -12.60
C CYS A 97 -6.46 -7.83 -11.57
N GLY A 98 -5.44 -8.44 -10.98
CA GLY A 98 -5.61 -9.51 -9.98
C GLY A 98 -6.29 -9.07 -8.67
N HIS A 99 -6.30 -7.78 -8.40
CA HIS A 99 -6.88 -7.16 -7.20
C HIS A 99 -8.16 -6.36 -7.48
N HIS A 100 -8.75 -6.49 -8.67
CA HIS A 100 -10.00 -5.83 -9.01
C HIS A 100 -11.17 -6.47 -8.27
N VAL A 101 -11.84 -5.69 -7.43
CA VAL A 101 -13.20 -5.97 -7.01
C VAL A 101 -14.15 -5.21 -7.93
N GLU A 102 -14.69 -5.89 -8.93
CA GLU A 102 -15.81 -5.35 -9.69
C GLU A 102 -17.03 -5.25 -8.77
N GLY A 103 -17.51 -4.06 -8.59
CA GLY A 103 -18.85 -3.88 -8.08
C GLY A 103 -19.08 -2.64 -7.23
N ALA A 104 -19.86 -1.69 -7.77
CA ALA A 104 -20.41 -0.56 -7.03
C ALA A 104 -21.14 -0.96 -5.75
N ALA A 105 -21.75 -2.17 -5.71
CA ALA A 105 -22.45 -2.71 -4.54
C ALA A 105 -21.49 -3.10 -3.40
N VAL A 106 -20.29 -3.59 -3.71
CA VAL A 106 -19.26 -3.91 -2.72
C VAL A 106 -18.66 -2.61 -2.19
N ALA A 107 -18.41 -1.66 -3.06
CA ALA A 107 -17.89 -0.35 -2.72
C ALA A 107 -18.83 0.48 -1.83
N ALA A 108 -20.13 0.44 -2.09
CA ALA A 108 -21.13 1.14 -1.27
C ALA A 108 -21.22 0.56 0.16
N ARG A 109 -21.10 -0.76 0.30
CA ARG A 109 -21.05 -1.42 1.61
C ARG A 109 -19.77 -1.09 2.39
N MET A 110 -18.65 -0.97 1.69
CA MET A 110 -17.35 -0.58 2.31
C MET A 110 -17.33 0.84 2.87
N LEU A 111 -18.19 1.72 2.36
CA LEU A 111 -18.29 3.10 2.84
C LEU A 111 -19.25 3.26 4.02
N SER A 112 -20.11 2.27 4.29
CA SER A 112 -21.19 2.39 5.25
C SER A 112 -21.00 1.64 6.58
N ASP A 113 -20.12 0.62 6.66
CA ASP A 113 -19.96 -0.14 7.91
C ASP A 113 -18.60 -0.89 7.97
N GLU A 114 -17.90 -0.84 9.13
CA GLU A 114 -16.62 -1.51 9.35
C GLU A 114 -16.69 -3.04 9.26
N ALA A 115 -17.83 -3.62 9.63
CA ALA A 115 -18.06 -5.06 9.57
C ALA A 115 -18.12 -5.59 8.13
N ASP A 116 -18.70 -4.81 7.21
CA ASP A 116 -18.81 -5.15 5.78
C ASP A 116 -17.46 -4.99 5.05
N LEU A 117 -16.63 -4.03 5.46
CA LEU A 117 -15.26 -3.87 4.93
C LEU A 117 -14.43 -5.13 5.21
N ARG A 118 -14.50 -5.64 6.43
CA ARG A 118 -13.77 -6.85 6.86
C ARG A 118 -14.21 -8.09 6.06
N ALA A 119 -15.53 -8.30 5.89
CA ALA A 119 -16.06 -9.42 5.12
C ALA A 119 -15.70 -9.36 3.64
N THR A 120 -15.60 -8.15 3.08
CA THR A 120 -15.27 -7.94 1.67
C THR A 120 -13.79 -8.05 1.40
N VAL A 121 -12.94 -7.49 2.26
CA VAL A 121 -11.47 -7.69 2.23
C VAL A 121 -11.14 -9.19 2.27
N LEU A 122 -11.83 -9.96 3.10
CA LEU A 122 -11.69 -11.42 3.16
C LEU A 122 -12.02 -12.12 1.84
N LYS A 123 -13.12 -11.74 1.20
CA LYS A 123 -13.57 -12.34 -0.07
C LYS A 123 -12.64 -12.01 -1.24
N VAL A 124 -12.04 -10.82 -1.23
CA VAL A 124 -11.13 -10.37 -2.29
C VAL A 124 -9.75 -10.94 -2.10
N ALA A 125 -9.20 -10.89 -0.89
CA ALA A 125 -7.91 -11.49 -0.57
C ALA A 125 -7.87 -13.00 -0.85
N ALA A 126 -9.01 -13.69 -0.72
CA ALA A 126 -9.12 -15.12 -1.04
C ALA A 126 -9.17 -15.44 -2.55
N ARG A 127 -9.41 -14.43 -3.40
CA ARG A 127 -9.57 -14.59 -4.86
C ARG A 127 -8.41 -14.05 -5.68
N SER A 128 -7.53 -13.23 -5.09
CA SER A 128 -6.39 -12.64 -5.79
C SER A 128 -5.32 -13.68 -6.07
N ARG A 129 -5.24 -14.11 -7.33
CA ARG A 129 -4.08 -14.82 -7.89
C ARG A 129 -3.27 -13.80 -8.68
N SER A 130 -2.32 -13.16 -8.05
CA SER A 130 -1.34 -12.33 -8.76
C SER A 130 -0.25 -13.20 -9.37
N ASP A 131 0.27 -12.77 -10.52
CA ASP A 131 1.48 -13.34 -11.09
C ASP A 131 2.66 -13.03 -10.16
N ALA A 132 3.51 -14.03 -9.93
CA ALA A 132 4.71 -13.87 -9.09
C ALA A 132 5.69 -12.80 -9.62
N ALA A 133 5.64 -12.48 -10.92
CA ALA A 133 6.42 -11.39 -11.50
C ALA A 133 5.83 -10.03 -11.14
N GLU A 134 4.51 -9.86 -11.24
CA GLU A 134 3.78 -8.65 -10.86
C GLU A 134 3.96 -8.33 -9.39
N GLU A 135 3.89 -9.34 -8.51
CA GLU A 135 4.15 -9.18 -7.07
C GLU A 135 5.56 -8.68 -6.78
N ARG A 136 6.58 -9.29 -7.43
CA ARG A 136 7.98 -8.83 -7.24
C ARG A 136 8.20 -7.38 -7.71
N GLU A 137 7.52 -6.98 -8.76
CA GLU A 137 7.54 -5.60 -9.23
C GLU A 137 6.93 -4.65 -8.20
N ALA A 138 5.75 -4.98 -7.71
CA ALA A 138 5.04 -4.17 -6.71
C ALA A 138 5.82 -4.10 -5.38
N GLU A 139 6.38 -5.21 -4.91
CA GLU A 139 7.30 -5.24 -3.76
C GLU A 139 8.51 -4.31 -3.96
N SER A 140 9.15 -4.40 -5.14
CA SER A 140 10.32 -3.57 -5.47
C SER A 140 9.97 -2.08 -5.49
N PHE A 141 8.80 -1.72 -6.01
CA PHE A 141 8.34 -0.34 -6.03
C PHE A 141 7.99 0.15 -4.61
N GLY A 142 7.30 -0.64 -3.82
CA GLY A 142 6.98 -0.31 -2.41
C GLY A 142 8.25 -0.01 -1.60
N LEU A 143 9.28 -0.84 -1.73
CA LEU A 143 10.57 -0.63 -1.08
C LEU A 143 11.29 0.63 -1.59
N LEU A 144 11.27 0.88 -2.89
CA LEU A 144 11.85 2.08 -3.48
C LEU A 144 11.18 3.34 -2.93
N LEU A 145 9.85 3.39 -2.92
CA LEU A 145 9.07 4.51 -2.39
C LEU A 145 9.33 4.69 -0.89
N GLY A 146 9.29 3.62 -0.11
CA GLY A 146 9.59 3.64 1.32
C GLY A 146 10.99 4.18 1.62
N SER A 147 11.99 3.78 0.84
CA SER A 147 13.36 4.29 0.95
C SER A 147 13.44 5.79 0.68
N LYS A 148 12.76 6.29 -0.35
CA LYS A 148 12.76 7.70 -0.73
C LYS A 148 12.01 8.59 0.26
N CYS A 149 10.95 8.06 0.88
CA CYS A 149 10.13 8.80 1.83
C CYS A 149 10.58 8.64 3.30
N ARG A 150 11.69 7.95 3.57
CA ARG A 150 12.17 7.66 4.93
C ARG A 150 12.33 8.92 5.80
N ALA A 151 12.76 10.04 5.23
CA ALA A 151 12.98 11.28 5.97
C ALA A 151 11.68 11.82 6.60
N TRP A 152 10.54 11.64 5.94
CA TRP A 152 9.23 12.06 6.48
C TRP A 152 8.78 11.19 7.65
N LEU A 153 9.21 9.94 7.74
CA LEU A 153 8.89 9.02 8.84
C LEU A 153 9.94 8.97 9.95
N ALA A 154 10.99 9.79 9.91
CA ALA A 154 12.14 9.75 10.82
C ALA A 154 11.82 10.12 12.29
N GLY A 155 10.58 10.26 12.69
CA GLY A 155 10.16 10.44 14.09
C GLY A 155 9.14 9.40 14.55
N SER A 156 8.59 8.64 13.61
CA SER A 156 7.49 7.71 13.84
C SER A 156 7.95 6.28 14.15
N THR A 157 9.08 6.10 14.83
CA THR A 157 9.57 4.77 15.25
C THR A 157 8.72 4.17 16.36
N GLY A 158 7.43 3.96 16.06
CA GLY A 158 6.57 3.12 16.88
C GLY A 158 7.06 1.66 16.78
N ARG A 159 7.54 1.12 17.89
CA ARG A 159 7.87 -0.30 18.07
C ARG A 159 6.61 -1.15 17.95
N GLY A 160 6.21 -1.48 16.72
CA GLY A 160 5.23 -2.55 16.49
C GLY A 160 5.96 -3.87 16.22
N PRO A 161 5.53 -5.02 16.80
CA PRO A 161 6.12 -6.30 16.47
C PRO A 161 5.86 -6.65 14.99
N VAL A 162 6.92 -6.78 14.20
CA VAL A 162 6.84 -7.25 12.82
C VAL A 162 6.46 -8.73 12.82
N ARG A 163 5.24 -9.07 12.41
CA ARG A 163 4.85 -10.47 12.21
C ARG A 163 5.53 -11.01 10.95
N ARG A 164 6.22 -12.14 11.09
CA ARG A 164 7.04 -12.77 10.01
C ARG A 164 6.22 -13.40 8.88
N ASP A 165 4.94 -13.57 9.06
CA ASP A 165 4.05 -14.37 8.20
C ASP A 165 3.31 -13.52 7.15
N GLY A 166 3.39 -12.19 7.23
CA GLY A 166 2.79 -11.28 6.26
C GLY A 166 3.79 -10.74 5.22
N LEU A 167 3.30 -9.95 4.25
CA LEU A 167 4.13 -9.27 3.24
C LEU A 167 5.27 -8.48 3.91
N ALA A 168 4.98 -7.73 4.98
CA ALA A 168 5.98 -6.98 5.76
C ALA A 168 7.04 -7.90 6.38
N GLY A 169 6.68 -9.10 6.82
CA GLY A 169 7.62 -10.10 7.34
C GLY A 169 8.50 -10.70 6.25
N ARG A 170 7.96 -10.96 5.07
CA ARG A 170 8.72 -11.44 3.91
C ARG A 170 9.68 -10.38 3.39
N ILE A 171 9.25 -9.11 3.32
CA ILE A 171 10.09 -7.97 2.96
C ILE A 171 11.22 -7.82 3.99
N GLY A 172 10.91 -7.86 5.28
CA GLY A 172 11.92 -7.81 6.34
C GLY A 172 12.93 -8.95 6.27
N ALA A 173 12.49 -10.17 5.98
CA ALA A 173 13.35 -11.33 5.80
C ALA A 173 14.26 -11.21 4.56
N SER A 174 13.74 -10.71 3.45
CA SER A 174 14.51 -10.50 2.22
C SER A 174 15.57 -9.40 2.35
N LEU A 175 15.36 -8.43 3.26
CA LEU A 175 16.32 -7.36 3.57
C LEU A 175 17.34 -7.74 4.67
N GLY A 176 17.32 -8.99 5.16
CA GLY A 176 18.25 -9.44 6.20
C GLY A 176 18.03 -8.79 7.57
N TYR A 177 16.87 -8.21 7.84
CA TYR A 177 16.53 -7.58 9.11
C TYR A 177 16.36 -8.66 10.19
N ARG A 178 17.40 -8.86 11.02
CA ARG A 178 17.30 -9.58 12.30
C ARG A 178 16.82 -8.57 13.35
N GLY A 179 15.55 -8.66 13.74
CA GLY A 179 15.03 -7.89 14.86
C GLY A 179 15.85 -8.09 16.14
N PRO A 180 15.78 -7.17 17.12
CA PRO A 180 16.51 -7.30 18.36
C PRO A 180 16.13 -8.62 19.06
N GLN A 181 17.13 -9.40 19.40
CA GLN A 181 17.00 -10.58 20.22
C GLN A 181 16.85 -10.09 21.68
N GLY A 182 15.66 -10.20 22.22
CA GLY A 182 15.35 -10.04 23.62
C GLY A 182 15.00 -11.36 24.24
#